data_6cdef35b546569d9362333164d95672e
#
_entry.id   6cdef35b546569d9362333164d95672e
#
_cell.length_a   1.000
_cell.length_b   1.000
_cell.length_c   1.000
_cell.angle_alpha   90.00
_cell.angle_beta   90.00
_cell.angle_gamma   90.00
#
_symmetry.space_group_name_H-M   'P 1'
#
loop_
_entity.id
_entity.type
_entity.pdbx_description
1 polymer ?
#
loop_
_entity_poly.entity_id
_entity_poly.type
_entity_poly.pdbx_seq_one_letter_code
_entity_poly.pdbx_strand_id
1 'polypeptide(L)'
;MQVNVLEYLDAGAARRCPDRVAVVDDGRSYTFHELQRYARQCAALLVRRRDVANQPVAVFLPKCAAAIIADLGIVYSGNFYTNLDVKSPPQRIRNILSTIRPALVVASRDLAPALHAIGVEVERVVFVEDALVESVTYDGDSLSRRLRDRLDVDPLCIINTSGSTGTPKGVTLSHRGTIDFMDWAFSALDLDGSERIGSLSPFYFDIFTLELNLCLAKGATIVIVPDRLASFPLKLIEFVAEQEISFVFWVPSIMVNISNQGLLERFALPALKKVLFAGEVFPMRHLNRWRRAIPGATFINLYGPIEITVDCTYFVLDREFGDDDPLPIGIPCRNTEILILSEDNRLCGVGEHGELCVRGTSLALGYWNDPEKTAKVFVQNPLHSSYADLVYRTGDTAFRNERGEIMFVGRKDSQIKHLGYRIELSEIEHQILRIEGIANGCVVYNSTRKEITLFYETEGHDVAPAVIRQALSEVLPKYMWPTMFYAVAELPRNPNGKVDRQALLARALETDRA
;
A
#
# COMPACT_ATOMS: atom_id res chain seq x y z
N MET A 1 -21.12 14.55 -12.08
CA MET A 1 -19.76 13.99 -12.16
C MET A 1 -19.05 14.40 -10.88
N GLN A 2 -18.45 13.46 -10.16
CA GLN A 2 -17.66 13.77 -8.97
C GLN A 2 -16.30 14.35 -9.37
N VAL A 3 -15.84 15.36 -8.62
CA VAL A 3 -14.56 16.03 -8.84
C VAL A 3 -13.61 15.78 -7.65
N ASN A 4 -14.21 15.39 -6.49
CA ASN A 4 -13.48 15.30 -5.24
C ASN A 4 -14.00 14.11 -4.41
N VAL A 5 -13.10 13.35 -3.79
CA VAL A 5 -13.50 12.20 -2.95
C VAL A 5 -14.35 12.58 -1.73
N LEU A 6 -14.28 13.83 -1.24
CA LEU A 6 -15.12 14.28 -0.14
C LEU A 6 -16.61 14.36 -0.51
N GLU A 7 -16.95 14.42 -1.81
CA GLU A 7 -18.33 14.33 -2.26
C GLU A 7 -18.95 12.96 -1.88
N TYR A 8 -18.14 11.90 -1.74
CA TYR A 8 -18.56 10.62 -1.20
C TYR A 8 -19.05 10.75 0.24
N LEU A 9 -18.41 11.58 1.06
CA LEU A 9 -18.84 11.84 2.44
C LEU A 9 -20.01 12.83 2.46
N ASP A 10 -19.84 14.01 1.86
CA ASP A 10 -20.78 15.14 1.99
C ASP A 10 -22.15 14.85 1.34
N ALA A 11 -22.16 14.31 0.11
CA ALA A 11 -23.38 13.90 -0.58
C ALA A 11 -23.77 12.44 -0.31
N GLY A 12 -22.82 11.63 0.18
CA GLY A 12 -22.98 10.20 0.46
C GLY A 12 -23.37 9.91 1.90
N ALA A 13 -22.48 9.31 2.67
CA ALA A 13 -22.80 8.72 3.97
C ALA A 13 -23.21 9.76 5.03
N ALA A 14 -22.52 10.89 5.12
CA ALA A 14 -22.85 11.91 6.12
C ALA A 14 -24.23 12.53 5.92
N ARG A 15 -24.72 12.56 4.67
CA ARG A 15 -26.08 13.04 4.36
C ARG A 15 -27.14 11.96 4.54
N ARG A 16 -26.83 10.70 4.11
CA ARG A 16 -27.84 9.62 4.10
C ARG A 16 -28.00 8.92 5.43
N CYS A 17 -26.93 8.78 6.21
CA CYS A 17 -26.89 8.05 7.47
C CYS A 17 -25.94 8.73 8.49
N PRO A 18 -26.17 10.01 8.87
CA PRO A 18 -25.26 10.80 9.71
C PRO A 18 -24.94 10.14 11.05
N ASP A 19 -25.92 9.47 11.66
CA ASP A 19 -25.81 8.87 12.98
C ASP A 19 -25.29 7.42 12.96
N ARG A 20 -25.09 6.83 11.75
CA ARG A 20 -24.46 5.52 11.63
C ARG A 20 -22.99 5.60 12.01
N VAL A 21 -22.48 4.53 12.64
CA VAL A 21 -21.06 4.41 12.97
C VAL A 21 -20.24 4.28 11.69
N ALA A 22 -19.34 5.22 11.49
CA ALA A 22 -18.37 5.24 10.38
C ALA A 22 -17.08 4.49 10.73
N VAL A 23 -16.56 4.72 11.95
CA VAL A 23 -15.28 4.16 12.40
C VAL A 23 -15.40 3.63 13.82
N VAL A 24 -14.87 2.43 14.05
CA VAL A 24 -14.66 1.84 15.38
C VAL A 24 -13.16 1.74 15.62
N ASP A 25 -12.68 2.34 16.71
CA ASP A 25 -11.26 2.40 17.07
C ASP A 25 -11.10 2.16 18.57
N ASP A 26 -10.50 1.04 18.95
CA ASP A 26 -10.21 0.63 20.34
C ASP A 26 -11.38 0.86 21.31
N GLY A 27 -12.58 0.39 20.90
CA GLY A 27 -13.81 0.49 21.68
C GLY A 27 -14.55 1.84 21.61
N ARG A 28 -13.97 2.85 20.97
CA ARG A 28 -14.64 4.12 20.66
C ARG A 28 -15.24 4.07 19.24
N SER A 29 -16.45 4.58 19.11
CA SER A 29 -17.13 4.71 17.82
C SER A 29 -17.27 6.17 17.43
N TYR A 30 -17.16 6.44 16.13
CA TYR A 30 -17.38 7.75 15.52
C TYR A 30 -18.47 7.62 14.46
N THR A 31 -19.50 8.47 14.54
CA THR A 31 -20.54 8.56 13.53
C THR A 31 -20.05 9.31 12.29
N PHE A 32 -20.79 9.20 11.17
CA PHE A 32 -20.46 9.99 9.96
C PHE A 32 -20.57 11.49 10.22
N HIS A 33 -21.52 11.92 11.05
CA HIS A 33 -21.63 13.32 11.46
C HIS A 33 -20.41 13.79 12.25
N GLU A 34 -19.95 13.02 13.22
CA GLU A 34 -18.76 13.33 14.01
C GLU A 34 -17.50 13.33 13.14
N LEU A 35 -17.33 12.32 12.26
CA LEU A 35 -16.20 12.22 11.34
C LEU A 35 -16.12 13.46 10.43
N GLN A 36 -17.23 13.88 9.83
CA GLN A 36 -17.30 15.06 8.98
C GLN A 36 -17.00 16.35 9.79
N ARG A 37 -17.60 16.49 10.96
CA ARG A 37 -17.39 17.64 11.85
C ARG A 37 -15.93 17.78 12.23
N TYR A 38 -15.31 16.73 12.76
CA TYR A 38 -13.91 16.77 13.19
C TYR A 38 -12.95 16.99 12.01
N ALA A 39 -13.23 16.42 10.85
CA ALA A 39 -12.43 16.66 9.65
C ALA A 39 -12.49 18.14 9.22
N ARG A 40 -13.66 18.77 9.24
CA ARG A 40 -13.80 20.22 8.94
C ARG A 40 -13.15 21.10 10.00
N GLN A 41 -13.16 20.71 11.28
CA GLN A 41 -12.43 21.38 12.34
C GLN A 41 -10.91 21.29 12.12
N CYS A 42 -10.40 20.10 11.76
CA CYS A 42 -9.00 19.90 11.39
C CYS A 42 -8.60 20.79 10.20
N ALA A 43 -9.43 20.85 9.16
CA ALA A 43 -9.22 21.75 8.02
C ALA A 43 -9.11 23.22 8.43
N ALA A 44 -9.98 23.68 9.31
CA ALA A 44 -9.93 25.06 9.82
C ALA A 44 -8.64 25.35 10.58
N LEU A 45 -8.15 24.42 11.39
CA LEU A 45 -6.87 24.56 12.09
C LEU A 45 -5.70 24.61 11.12
N LEU A 46 -5.70 23.79 10.07
CA LEU A 46 -4.69 23.79 9.02
C LEU A 46 -4.64 25.15 8.30
N VAL A 47 -5.81 25.65 7.87
CA VAL A 47 -5.92 26.96 7.19
C VAL A 47 -5.48 28.10 8.09
N ARG A 48 -5.85 28.09 9.39
CA ARG A 48 -5.40 29.11 10.36
C ARG A 48 -3.89 29.06 10.60
N ARG A 49 -3.31 27.86 10.60
CA ARG A 49 -1.87 27.67 10.80
C ARG A 49 -1.08 28.16 9.60
N ARG A 50 -1.53 27.81 8.40
CA ARG A 50 -0.94 28.25 7.14
C ARG A 50 -1.98 28.19 6.02
N ASP A 51 -2.34 29.34 5.48
CA ASP A 51 -3.31 29.47 4.40
C ASP A 51 -2.67 29.12 3.05
N VAL A 52 -2.61 27.80 2.75
CA VAL A 52 -2.10 27.25 1.49
C VAL A 52 -3.10 26.26 0.91
N ALA A 53 -2.99 26.00 -0.38
CA ALA A 53 -3.78 24.99 -1.09
C ALA A 53 -2.89 24.25 -2.10
N ASN A 54 -3.31 23.03 -2.44
CA ASN A 54 -2.58 22.13 -3.35
C ASN A 54 -1.13 21.88 -2.91
N GLN A 55 -0.93 21.68 -1.59
CA GLN A 55 0.36 21.37 -1.00
C GLN A 55 0.29 20.05 -0.23
N PRO A 56 1.39 19.27 -0.18
CA PRO A 56 1.43 18.09 0.65
C PRO A 56 1.40 18.47 2.14
N VAL A 57 0.61 17.75 2.91
CA VAL A 57 0.58 17.79 4.37
C VAL A 57 0.87 16.39 4.89
N ALA A 58 1.88 16.26 5.76
CA ALA A 58 2.23 14.97 6.32
C ALA A 58 1.32 14.64 7.52
N VAL A 59 0.95 13.36 7.64
CA VAL A 59 0.24 12.82 8.80
C VAL A 59 1.19 11.91 9.55
N PHE A 60 1.58 12.31 10.74
CA PHE A 60 2.47 11.56 11.63
C PHE A 60 1.66 11.06 12.83
N LEU A 61 0.81 10.07 12.56
CA LEU A 61 -0.09 9.43 13.50
C LEU A 61 -0.04 7.90 13.33
N PRO A 62 -0.25 7.12 14.40
CA PRO A 62 -0.47 5.68 14.26
C PRO A 62 -1.79 5.43 13.52
N LYS A 63 -2.02 4.19 13.12
CA LYS A 63 -3.30 3.77 12.54
C LYS A 63 -4.42 3.91 13.57
N CYS A 64 -5.24 4.95 13.44
CA CYS A 64 -6.33 5.29 14.35
C CYS A 64 -7.37 6.21 13.67
N ALA A 65 -8.52 6.40 14.29
CA ALA A 65 -9.57 7.28 13.78
C ALA A 65 -9.10 8.74 13.59
N ALA A 66 -8.19 9.21 14.44
CA ALA A 66 -7.63 10.56 14.32
C ALA A 66 -6.81 10.74 13.03
N ALA A 67 -6.16 9.69 12.52
CA ALA A 67 -5.47 9.74 11.23
C ALA A 67 -6.47 9.87 10.06
N ILE A 68 -7.59 9.18 10.11
CA ILE A 68 -8.69 9.33 9.13
C ILE A 68 -9.23 10.78 9.16
N ILE A 69 -9.46 11.32 10.35
CA ILE A 69 -9.92 12.71 10.52
C ILE A 69 -8.89 13.69 9.94
N ALA A 70 -7.60 13.44 10.15
CA ALA A 70 -6.52 14.26 9.60
C ALA A 70 -6.51 14.20 8.06
N ASP A 71 -6.56 13.01 7.45
CA ASP A 71 -6.59 12.83 6.00
C ASP A 71 -7.74 13.61 5.37
N LEU A 72 -8.96 13.41 5.88
CA LEU A 72 -10.14 14.14 5.40
C LEU A 72 -10.03 15.65 5.64
N GLY A 73 -9.52 16.06 6.80
CA GLY A 73 -9.31 17.47 7.14
C GLY A 73 -8.32 18.15 6.21
N ILE A 74 -7.25 17.45 5.82
CA ILE A 74 -6.28 17.94 4.84
C ILE A 74 -6.95 18.16 3.49
N VAL A 75 -7.78 17.21 3.03
CA VAL A 75 -8.51 17.36 1.77
C VAL A 75 -9.53 18.50 1.86
N TYR A 76 -10.29 18.65 2.97
CA TYR A 76 -11.19 19.80 3.18
C TYR A 76 -10.46 21.15 3.16
N SER A 77 -9.18 21.19 3.57
CA SER A 77 -8.37 22.41 3.50
C SER A 77 -7.89 22.76 2.08
N GLY A 78 -8.23 21.93 1.06
CA GLY A 78 -7.78 22.07 -0.33
C GLY A 78 -6.34 21.61 -0.56
N ASN A 79 -5.80 20.77 0.34
CA ASN A 79 -4.48 20.17 0.27
C ASN A 79 -4.57 18.64 0.08
N PHE A 80 -3.44 17.95 -0.01
CA PHE A 80 -3.37 16.50 -0.12
C PHE A 80 -2.43 15.90 0.92
N TYR A 81 -2.72 14.66 1.33
CA TYR A 81 -2.05 14.06 2.48
C TYR A 81 -0.95 13.08 2.10
N THR A 82 -0.07 12.82 3.08
CA THR A 82 0.88 11.70 3.05
C THR A 82 1.01 11.12 4.43
N ASN A 83 0.58 9.87 4.60
CA ASN A 83 0.69 9.15 5.86
C ASN A 83 2.12 8.62 6.04
N LEU A 84 2.70 8.83 7.22
CA LEU A 84 4.03 8.39 7.59
C LEU A 84 3.94 7.27 8.62
N ASP A 85 4.78 6.24 8.46
CA ASP A 85 4.91 5.19 9.46
C ASP A 85 5.67 5.70 10.69
N VAL A 86 4.97 5.91 11.80
CA VAL A 86 5.54 6.38 13.07
C VAL A 86 6.56 5.41 13.69
N LYS A 87 6.57 4.15 13.23
CA LYS A 87 7.52 3.11 13.68
C LYS A 87 8.79 3.06 12.82
N SER A 88 8.82 3.81 11.72
CA SER A 88 10.00 3.90 10.85
C SER A 88 11.15 4.61 11.55
N PRO A 89 12.41 4.22 11.25
CA PRO A 89 13.58 4.92 11.79
C PRO A 89 13.55 6.43 11.51
N PRO A 90 14.01 7.28 12.45
CA PRO A 90 14.00 8.73 12.30
C PRO A 90 14.69 9.22 11.01
N GLN A 91 15.77 8.57 10.61
CA GLN A 91 16.49 8.92 9.37
C GLN A 91 15.62 8.68 8.11
N ARG A 92 14.83 7.58 8.10
CA ARG A 92 13.92 7.30 6.99
C ARG A 92 12.84 8.38 6.88
N ILE A 93 12.26 8.78 8.01
CA ILE A 93 11.25 9.84 8.04
C ILE A 93 11.85 11.17 7.58
N ARG A 94 13.07 11.54 8.04
CA ARG A 94 13.79 12.73 7.53
C ARG A 94 13.95 12.69 6.01
N ASN A 95 14.34 11.55 5.45
CA ASN A 95 14.51 11.39 4.01
C ASN A 95 13.19 11.59 3.25
N ILE A 96 12.08 11.01 3.75
CA ILE A 96 10.74 11.21 3.18
C ILE A 96 10.34 12.69 3.25
N LEU A 97 10.46 13.33 4.42
CA LEU A 97 10.11 14.74 4.61
C LEU A 97 10.96 15.67 3.73
N SER A 98 12.24 15.36 3.52
CA SER A 98 13.14 16.15 2.66
C SER A 98 12.74 16.07 1.18
N THR A 99 12.19 14.93 0.74
CA THR A 99 11.71 14.70 -0.62
C THR A 99 10.34 15.35 -0.83
N ILE A 100 9.41 15.12 0.10
CA ILE A 100 8.02 15.61 -0.02
C ILE A 100 7.92 17.09 0.25
N ARG A 101 8.68 17.61 1.22
CA ARG A 101 8.64 19.00 1.68
C ARG A 101 7.24 19.46 2.07
N PRO A 102 6.55 18.75 2.99
CA PRO A 102 5.17 19.07 3.32
C PRO A 102 5.05 20.49 3.87
N ALA A 103 3.94 21.17 3.57
CA ALA A 103 3.67 22.52 4.08
C ALA A 103 3.45 22.53 5.59
N LEU A 104 2.76 21.52 6.10
CA LEU A 104 2.43 21.30 7.52
C LEU A 104 2.55 19.81 7.86
N VAL A 105 2.52 19.51 9.15
CA VAL A 105 2.44 18.14 9.70
C VAL A 105 1.26 18.08 10.67
N VAL A 106 0.40 17.07 10.52
CA VAL A 106 -0.62 16.72 11.52
C VAL A 106 -0.08 15.60 12.39
N ALA A 107 -0.12 15.76 13.70
CA ALA A 107 0.39 14.77 14.65
C ALA A 107 -0.39 14.81 15.95
N SER A 108 -0.14 13.84 16.84
CA SER A 108 -0.59 13.87 18.24
C SER A 108 0.47 14.51 19.14
N ARG A 109 0.05 15.02 20.30
CA ARG A 109 0.94 15.71 21.26
C ARG A 109 2.00 14.79 21.84
N ASP A 110 1.70 13.52 22.02
CA ASP A 110 2.63 12.50 22.51
C ASP A 110 3.76 12.20 21.51
N LEU A 111 3.55 12.46 20.20
CA LEU A 111 4.57 12.32 19.16
C LEU A 111 5.40 13.59 18.93
N ALA A 112 5.08 14.71 19.58
CA ALA A 112 5.84 15.97 19.43
C ALA A 112 7.34 15.83 19.71
N PRO A 113 7.81 15.09 20.74
CA PRO A 113 9.24 14.87 20.95
C PRO A 113 9.92 14.13 19.77
N ALA A 114 9.24 13.15 19.17
CA ALA A 114 9.77 12.42 18.00
C ALA A 114 9.87 13.35 16.78
N LEU A 115 8.89 14.22 16.55
CA LEU A 115 8.93 15.22 15.48
C LEU A 115 10.07 16.22 15.66
N HIS A 116 10.28 16.71 16.88
CA HIS A 116 11.39 17.60 17.19
C HIS A 116 12.75 16.91 16.92
N ALA A 117 12.90 15.64 17.31
CA ALA A 117 14.12 14.86 17.08
C ALA A 117 14.47 14.67 15.59
N ILE A 118 13.47 14.74 14.70
CA ILE A 118 13.66 14.66 13.25
C ILE A 118 13.73 16.05 12.57
N GLY A 119 13.72 17.14 13.34
CA GLY A 119 13.89 18.49 12.84
C GLY A 119 12.62 19.17 12.33
N VAL A 120 11.44 18.71 12.76
CA VAL A 120 10.17 19.38 12.45
C VAL A 120 9.89 20.45 13.50
N GLU A 121 9.79 21.71 13.05
CA GLU A 121 9.48 22.86 13.89
C GLU A 121 8.02 22.82 14.35
N VAL A 122 7.75 23.17 15.61
CA VAL A 122 6.41 23.11 16.22
C VAL A 122 5.42 24.04 15.53
N GLU A 123 5.88 25.14 14.95
CA GLU A 123 5.09 26.09 14.17
C GLU A 123 4.49 25.46 12.91
N ARG A 124 5.07 24.37 12.44
CA ARG A 124 4.58 23.59 11.30
C ARG A 124 3.66 22.45 11.71
N VAL A 125 3.43 22.23 13.00
CA VAL A 125 2.61 21.12 13.50
C VAL A 125 1.20 21.59 13.84
N VAL A 126 0.21 20.82 13.43
CA VAL A 126 -1.18 20.90 13.88
C VAL A 126 -1.46 19.66 14.72
N PHE A 127 -1.83 19.84 15.98
CA PHE A 127 -2.16 18.72 16.84
C PHE A 127 -3.61 18.29 16.61
N VAL A 128 -3.81 17.00 16.30
CA VAL A 128 -5.13 16.46 15.95
C VAL A 128 -6.10 16.55 17.13
N GLU A 129 -5.63 16.48 18.37
CA GLU A 129 -6.46 16.62 19.58
C GLU A 129 -7.19 17.97 19.60
N ASP A 130 -6.59 19.03 19.05
CA ASP A 130 -7.24 20.34 18.96
C ASP A 130 -8.45 20.30 18.00
N ALA A 131 -8.44 19.41 17.00
CA ALA A 131 -9.57 19.23 16.10
C ALA A 131 -10.72 18.41 16.70
N LEU A 132 -10.45 17.66 17.78
CA LEU A 132 -11.45 16.79 18.43
C LEU A 132 -12.24 17.50 19.54
N VAL A 133 -12.07 18.81 19.71
CA VAL A 133 -12.77 19.61 20.73
C VAL A 133 -13.96 20.31 20.08
N GLU A 134 -15.11 20.28 20.77
CA GLU A 134 -16.36 20.88 20.27
C GLU A 134 -16.28 22.39 20.03
N SER A 135 -15.40 23.09 20.75
CA SER A 135 -15.27 24.55 20.67
C SER A 135 -14.60 25.07 19.39
N VAL A 136 -14.02 24.21 18.56
CA VAL A 136 -13.39 24.63 17.30
C VAL A 136 -14.45 24.92 16.25
N THR A 137 -14.59 26.19 15.92
CA THR A 137 -15.49 26.65 14.86
C THR A 137 -14.82 26.62 13.50
N TYR A 138 -15.59 26.42 12.45
CA TYR A 138 -15.13 26.52 11.05
C TYR A 138 -16.14 27.28 10.19
N ASP A 139 -15.63 27.95 9.16
CA ASP A 139 -16.44 28.56 8.13
C ASP A 139 -16.65 27.55 6.98
N GLY A 140 -17.83 26.96 6.92
CA GLY A 140 -18.18 25.96 5.91
C GLY A 140 -18.17 26.52 4.49
N ASP A 141 -18.51 27.81 4.30
CA ASP A 141 -18.48 28.45 2.97
C ASP A 141 -17.04 28.67 2.49
N SER A 142 -16.13 29.02 3.41
CA SER A 142 -14.70 29.14 3.11
C SER A 142 -14.11 27.80 2.68
N LEU A 143 -14.37 26.71 3.42
CA LEU A 143 -13.91 25.38 3.06
C LEU A 143 -14.52 24.91 1.74
N SER A 144 -15.82 25.16 1.52
CA SER A 144 -16.50 24.82 0.26
C SER A 144 -15.93 25.55 -0.94
N ARG A 145 -15.52 26.83 -0.78
CA ARG A 145 -14.84 27.58 -1.86
C ARG A 145 -13.51 26.93 -2.22
N ARG A 146 -12.70 26.55 -1.22
CA ARG A 146 -11.41 25.88 -1.45
C ARG A 146 -11.55 24.58 -2.24
N LEU A 147 -12.60 23.80 -1.98
CA LEU A 147 -12.89 22.57 -2.72
C LEU A 147 -13.37 22.85 -4.15
N ARG A 148 -14.19 23.88 -4.37
CA ARG A 148 -14.64 24.25 -5.72
C ARG A 148 -13.50 24.68 -6.65
N ASP A 149 -12.42 25.20 -6.09
CA ASP A 149 -11.23 25.60 -6.84
C ASP A 149 -10.31 24.43 -7.19
N ARG A 150 -10.67 23.20 -6.77
CA ARG A 150 -9.90 21.97 -7.05
C ARG A 150 -10.46 21.26 -8.28
N LEU A 151 -9.54 20.57 -8.97
CA LEU A 151 -9.85 19.72 -10.12
C LEU A 151 -9.70 18.25 -9.72
N ASP A 152 -10.38 17.37 -10.40
CA ASP A 152 -10.27 15.93 -10.15
C ASP A 152 -8.88 15.37 -10.51
N VAL A 153 -8.11 16.05 -11.34
CA VAL A 153 -6.71 15.75 -11.66
C VAL A 153 -5.71 16.24 -10.59
N ASP A 154 -6.17 17.03 -9.62
CA ASP A 154 -5.30 17.46 -8.52
C ASP A 154 -4.90 16.25 -7.64
N PRO A 155 -3.74 16.31 -6.98
CA PRO A 155 -3.33 15.28 -6.03
C PRO A 155 -4.32 15.07 -4.90
N LEU A 156 -4.58 13.80 -4.54
CA LEU A 156 -5.31 13.38 -3.36
C LEU A 156 -4.35 13.01 -2.23
N CYS A 157 -3.36 12.19 -2.55
CA CYS A 157 -2.37 11.75 -1.57
C CYS A 157 -1.04 11.36 -2.22
N ILE A 158 -0.01 11.26 -1.37
CA ILE A 158 1.28 10.65 -1.72
C ILE A 158 1.46 9.39 -0.88
N ILE A 159 1.73 8.27 -1.53
CA ILE A 159 2.08 7.00 -0.87
C ILE A 159 3.56 6.73 -1.05
N ASN A 160 4.28 6.56 0.06
CA ASN A 160 5.72 6.36 0.06
C ASN A 160 6.07 4.89 -0.08
N THR A 161 6.91 4.55 -1.05
CA THR A 161 7.39 3.18 -1.30
C THR A 161 8.91 3.12 -1.27
N SER A 162 9.46 1.92 -1.14
CA SER A 162 10.90 1.69 -1.29
C SER A 162 11.40 2.16 -2.65
N GLY A 163 12.62 2.70 -2.68
CA GLY A 163 13.23 3.20 -3.88
C GLY A 163 14.58 2.53 -4.17
N SER A 164 14.82 2.18 -5.43
CA SER A 164 16.06 1.50 -5.86
C SER A 164 17.37 2.29 -5.57
N THR A 165 17.26 3.58 -5.28
CA THR A 165 18.39 4.45 -4.92
C THR A 165 18.61 4.60 -3.41
N GLY A 166 17.96 3.79 -2.59
CA GLY A 166 18.05 3.87 -1.13
C GLY A 166 17.24 5.01 -0.49
N THR A 167 16.49 5.78 -1.27
CA THR A 167 15.57 6.82 -0.80
C THR A 167 14.15 6.47 -1.21
N PRO A 168 13.18 6.52 -0.29
CA PRO A 168 11.78 6.25 -0.62
C PRO A 168 11.27 7.20 -1.70
N LYS A 169 10.43 6.67 -2.61
CA LYS A 169 9.75 7.42 -3.66
C LYS A 169 8.29 7.66 -3.26
N GLY A 170 7.77 8.86 -3.49
CA GLY A 170 6.38 9.23 -3.23
C GLY A 170 5.53 9.09 -4.49
N VAL A 171 4.66 8.11 -4.55
CA VAL A 171 3.69 7.95 -5.65
C VAL A 171 2.53 8.90 -5.42
N THR A 172 2.24 9.76 -6.38
CA THR A 172 1.20 10.79 -6.27
C THR A 172 -0.09 10.33 -6.94
N LEU A 173 -1.14 10.10 -6.16
CA LEU A 173 -2.45 9.69 -6.63
C LEU A 173 -3.38 10.90 -6.77
N SER A 174 -4.27 10.87 -7.76
CA SER A 174 -5.25 11.94 -8.00
C SER A 174 -6.64 11.57 -7.48
N HIS A 175 -7.50 12.57 -7.30
CA HIS A 175 -8.93 12.35 -7.05
C HIS A 175 -9.57 11.55 -8.18
N ARG A 176 -9.27 11.90 -9.45
CA ARG A 176 -9.82 11.22 -10.64
C ARG A 176 -9.53 9.73 -10.64
N GLY A 177 -8.28 9.33 -10.43
CA GLY A 177 -7.88 7.92 -10.40
C GLY A 177 -8.60 7.16 -9.29
N THR A 178 -8.72 7.76 -8.11
CA THR A 178 -9.44 7.17 -6.97
C THR A 178 -10.94 7.05 -7.25
N ILE A 179 -11.58 8.08 -7.79
CA ILE A 179 -13.02 8.05 -8.11
C ILE A 179 -13.32 6.99 -9.18
N ASP A 180 -12.51 6.91 -10.22
CA ASP A 180 -12.67 5.93 -11.30
C ASP A 180 -12.53 4.49 -10.78
N PHE A 181 -11.51 4.23 -9.96
CA PHE A 181 -11.33 2.95 -9.31
C PHE A 181 -12.52 2.58 -8.40
N MET A 182 -13.01 3.51 -7.60
CA MET A 182 -14.15 3.27 -6.69
C MET A 182 -15.45 3.03 -7.44
N ASP A 183 -15.71 3.77 -8.52
CA ASP A 183 -16.91 3.58 -9.36
C ASP A 183 -16.94 2.18 -10.00
N TRP A 184 -15.76 1.67 -10.39
CA TRP A 184 -15.62 0.28 -10.80
C TRP A 184 -15.87 -0.66 -9.61
N ALA A 185 -15.21 -0.45 -8.47
CA ALA A 185 -15.25 -1.34 -7.31
C ALA A 185 -16.69 -1.50 -6.77
N PHE A 186 -17.46 -0.43 -6.66
CA PHE A 186 -18.83 -0.48 -6.16
C PHE A 186 -19.72 -1.42 -6.97
N SER A 187 -19.55 -1.45 -8.28
CA SER A 187 -20.37 -2.29 -9.17
C SER A 187 -19.81 -3.68 -9.36
N ALA A 188 -18.50 -3.81 -9.57
CA ALA A 188 -17.86 -5.09 -9.90
C ALA A 188 -17.72 -6.01 -8.68
N LEU A 189 -17.56 -5.42 -7.47
CA LEU A 189 -17.39 -6.15 -6.22
C LEU A 189 -18.69 -6.21 -5.39
N ASP A 190 -19.79 -5.68 -5.91
CA ASP A 190 -21.12 -5.64 -5.26
C ASP A 190 -21.03 -5.08 -3.83
N LEU A 191 -20.52 -3.83 -3.72
CA LEU A 191 -20.33 -3.12 -2.46
C LEU A 191 -21.51 -2.17 -2.22
N ASP A 192 -22.26 -2.39 -1.16
CA ASP A 192 -23.52 -1.67 -0.90
C ASP A 192 -23.53 -0.77 0.36
N GLY A 193 -22.51 -0.91 1.21
CA GLY A 193 -22.36 -0.16 2.46
C GLY A 193 -22.86 -0.90 3.70
N SER A 194 -23.29 -2.15 3.57
CA SER A 194 -23.58 -3.01 4.72
C SER A 194 -22.30 -3.59 5.35
N GLU A 195 -21.16 -3.39 4.69
CA GLU A 195 -19.90 -3.99 5.10
C GLU A 195 -19.39 -3.43 6.44
N ARG A 196 -18.95 -4.34 7.30
CA ARG A 196 -18.08 -4.08 8.45
C ARG A 196 -16.66 -4.46 8.06
N ILE A 197 -15.86 -3.45 7.77
CA ILE A 197 -14.53 -3.59 7.18
C ILE A 197 -13.51 -3.85 8.28
N GLY A 198 -12.87 -5.02 8.28
CA GLY A 198 -11.73 -5.31 9.15
C GLY A 198 -10.44 -4.68 8.61
N SER A 199 -10.23 -3.39 8.89
CA SER A 199 -9.11 -2.59 8.38
C SER A 199 -7.82 -2.95 9.10
N LEU A 200 -7.05 -3.89 8.50
CA LEU A 200 -5.79 -4.38 9.03
C LEU A 200 -4.59 -3.65 8.46
N SER A 201 -4.64 -3.31 7.17
CA SER A 201 -3.54 -2.65 6.46
C SER A 201 -3.18 -1.30 7.07
N PRO A 202 -1.88 -0.93 7.09
CA PRO A 202 -1.48 0.43 7.45
C PRO A 202 -2.11 1.48 6.54
N PHE A 203 -2.44 2.67 7.07
CA PHE A 203 -3.06 3.75 6.30
C PHE A 203 -2.12 4.42 5.28
N TYR A 204 -0.82 4.12 5.36
CA TYR A 204 0.15 4.50 4.33
C TYR A 204 0.26 3.47 3.18
N PHE A 205 -0.70 2.52 3.07
CA PHE A 205 -0.88 1.61 1.93
C PHE A 205 -2.14 1.97 1.15
N ASP A 206 -2.13 1.68 -0.15
CA ASP A 206 -3.24 1.98 -1.07
C ASP A 206 -4.50 1.12 -0.85
N ILE A 207 -4.39 -0.06 -0.24
CA ILE A 207 -5.53 -0.86 0.22
C ILE A 207 -6.51 -0.02 1.03
N PHE A 208 -6.00 0.86 1.90
CA PHE A 208 -6.83 1.75 2.71
C PHE A 208 -7.66 2.73 1.87
N THR A 209 -7.23 3.06 0.66
CA THR A 209 -8.01 3.91 -0.26
C THR A 209 -9.36 3.27 -0.60
N LEU A 210 -9.42 1.96 -0.86
CA LEU A 210 -10.69 1.26 -1.08
C LEU A 210 -11.55 1.27 0.19
N GLU A 211 -10.97 0.88 1.34
CA GLU A 211 -11.68 0.79 2.61
C GLU A 211 -12.30 2.14 3.03
N LEU A 212 -11.50 3.22 2.97
CA LEU A 212 -11.95 4.56 3.32
C LEU A 212 -13.08 5.03 2.39
N ASN A 213 -12.89 4.95 1.08
CA ASN A 213 -13.88 5.47 0.14
C ASN A 213 -15.16 4.62 0.09
N LEU A 214 -15.09 3.31 0.38
CA LEU A 214 -16.28 2.48 0.59
C LEU A 214 -17.09 2.97 1.80
N CYS A 215 -16.42 3.25 2.91
CA CYS A 215 -17.03 3.84 4.09
C CYS A 215 -17.72 5.17 3.75
N LEU A 216 -17.00 6.11 3.15
CA LEU A 216 -17.51 7.46 2.84
C LEU A 216 -18.66 7.45 1.83
N ALA A 217 -18.56 6.63 0.77
CA ALA A 217 -19.52 6.63 -0.32
C ALA A 217 -20.78 5.84 0.00
N LYS A 218 -20.66 4.68 0.61
CA LYS A 218 -21.78 3.74 0.79
C LYS A 218 -22.30 3.71 2.22
N GLY A 219 -21.51 4.12 3.21
CA GLY A 219 -21.87 4.09 4.61
C GLY A 219 -21.45 2.79 5.32
N ALA A 220 -20.46 2.08 4.78
CA ALA A 220 -19.82 0.95 5.46
C ALA A 220 -19.11 1.40 6.74
N THR A 221 -18.92 0.49 7.69
CA THR A 221 -18.22 0.78 8.95
C THR A 221 -16.78 0.27 8.89
N ILE A 222 -15.80 1.14 9.09
CA ILE A 222 -14.40 0.74 9.29
C ILE A 222 -14.22 0.31 10.75
N VAL A 223 -13.77 -0.91 10.97
CA VAL A 223 -13.31 -1.41 12.28
C VAL A 223 -11.78 -1.50 12.21
N ILE A 224 -11.10 -0.63 12.92
CA ILE A 224 -9.64 -0.57 12.93
C ILE A 224 -9.10 -1.77 13.70
N VAL A 225 -8.46 -2.68 12.98
CA VAL A 225 -7.79 -3.84 13.60
C VAL A 225 -6.47 -3.36 14.21
N PRO A 226 -6.22 -3.57 15.52
CA PRO A 226 -4.96 -3.17 16.13
C PRO A 226 -3.75 -3.82 15.46
N ASP A 227 -2.72 -3.03 15.13
CA ASP A 227 -1.51 -3.50 14.40
C ASP A 227 -0.86 -4.73 15.03
N ARG A 228 -0.87 -4.84 16.37
CA ARG A 228 -0.31 -5.98 17.09
C ARG A 228 -0.94 -7.32 16.68
N LEU A 229 -2.20 -7.32 16.25
CA LEU A 229 -2.93 -8.54 15.91
C LEU A 229 -2.44 -9.18 14.61
N ALA A 230 -1.81 -8.43 13.72
CA ALA A 230 -1.22 -8.97 12.49
C ALA A 230 -0.18 -10.08 12.76
N SER A 231 0.53 -10.01 13.89
CA SER A 231 1.52 -11.00 14.32
C SER A 231 0.95 -12.14 15.18
N PHE A 232 -0.34 -12.10 15.52
CA PHE A 232 -1.01 -13.07 16.39
C PHE A 232 -2.28 -13.63 15.74
N PRO A 233 -2.15 -14.60 14.80
CA PRO A 233 -3.26 -15.11 13.99
C PRO A 233 -4.49 -15.55 14.81
N LEU A 234 -4.26 -16.21 15.97
CA LEU A 234 -5.35 -16.61 16.86
C LEU A 234 -6.15 -15.39 17.36
N LYS A 235 -5.48 -14.35 17.82
CA LYS A 235 -6.13 -13.12 18.31
C LYS A 235 -6.79 -12.33 17.18
N LEU A 236 -6.21 -12.39 15.99
CA LEU A 236 -6.80 -11.75 14.81
C LEU A 236 -8.12 -12.42 14.41
N ILE A 237 -8.17 -13.76 14.37
CA ILE A 237 -9.40 -14.48 14.01
C ILE A 237 -10.50 -14.33 15.08
N GLU A 238 -10.13 -14.32 16.37
CA GLU A 238 -11.02 -13.99 17.47
C GLU A 238 -11.64 -12.60 17.28
N PHE A 239 -10.81 -11.60 17.01
CA PHE A 239 -11.26 -10.23 16.76
C PHE A 239 -12.21 -10.14 15.56
N VAL A 240 -11.92 -10.84 14.45
CA VAL A 240 -12.79 -10.89 13.26
C VAL A 240 -14.17 -11.43 13.63
N ALA A 241 -14.22 -12.50 14.43
CA ALA A 241 -15.47 -13.10 14.87
C ALA A 241 -16.24 -12.19 15.85
N GLU A 242 -15.57 -11.65 16.87
CA GLU A 242 -16.16 -10.78 17.91
C GLU A 242 -16.70 -9.46 17.35
N GLN A 243 -15.99 -8.88 16.37
CA GLN A 243 -16.39 -7.64 15.73
C GLN A 243 -17.35 -7.85 14.56
N GLU A 244 -17.79 -9.07 14.30
CA GLU A 244 -18.71 -9.41 13.20
C GLU A 244 -18.22 -8.84 11.85
N ILE A 245 -16.91 -8.94 11.57
CA ILE A 245 -16.33 -8.43 10.34
C ILE A 245 -16.91 -9.18 9.15
N SER A 246 -17.44 -8.42 8.19
CA SER A 246 -18.05 -8.99 6.98
C SER A 246 -17.23 -8.80 5.71
N PHE A 247 -16.25 -7.92 5.76
CA PHE A 247 -15.36 -7.57 4.64
C PHE A 247 -13.92 -7.46 5.11
N VAL A 248 -13.01 -8.09 4.37
CA VAL A 248 -11.56 -7.93 4.56
C VAL A 248 -10.88 -7.71 3.21
N PHE A 249 -9.85 -6.85 3.20
CA PHE A 249 -8.92 -6.70 2.09
C PHE A 249 -7.48 -6.84 2.64
N TRP A 250 -6.97 -8.06 2.61
CA TRP A 250 -5.71 -8.41 3.26
C TRP A 250 -4.69 -8.96 2.29
N VAL A 251 -3.42 -8.91 2.68
CA VAL A 251 -2.35 -9.58 1.95
C VAL A 251 -2.39 -11.09 2.20
N PRO A 252 -2.09 -11.94 1.20
CA PRO A 252 -2.10 -13.39 1.33
C PRO A 252 -1.30 -13.95 2.51
N SER A 253 -0.16 -13.36 2.86
CA SER A 253 0.67 -13.84 3.98
C SER A 253 -0.06 -13.88 5.33
N ILE A 254 -0.95 -12.95 5.62
CA ILE A 254 -1.79 -12.96 6.83
C ILE A 254 -2.75 -14.17 6.80
N MET A 255 -3.39 -14.39 5.66
CA MET A 255 -4.36 -15.47 5.47
C MET A 255 -3.68 -16.84 5.51
N VAL A 256 -2.48 -16.96 4.95
CA VAL A 256 -1.65 -18.17 5.02
C VAL A 256 -1.29 -18.51 6.46
N ASN A 257 -0.90 -17.52 7.28
CA ASN A 257 -0.57 -17.73 8.69
C ASN A 257 -1.77 -18.27 9.49
N ILE A 258 -2.96 -17.74 9.29
CA ILE A 258 -4.21 -18.23 9.90
C ILE A 258 -4.48 -19.68 9.48
N SER A 259 -4.37 -19.98 8.19
CA SER A 259 -4.56 -21.32 7.64
C SER A 259 -3.54 -22.34 8.14
N ASN A 260 -2.26 -21.95 8.28
CA ASN A 260 -1.20 -22.84 8.77
C ASN A 260 -1.39 -23.27 10.23
N GLN A 261 -2.05 -22.45 11.06
CA GLN A 261 -2.32 -22.75 12.45
C GLN A 261 -3.62 -23.55 12.66
N GLY A 262 -4.32 -23.97 11.59
CA GLY A 262 -5.58 -24.72 11.68
C GLY A 262 -6.69 -23.92 12.38
N LEU A 263 -6.69 -22.61 12.27
CA LEU A 263 -7.67 -21.77 12.97
C LEU A 263 -9.02 -21.74 12.25
N LEU A 264 -9.02 -21.97 10.96
CA LEU A 264 -10.25 -21.98 10.15
C LEU A 264 -11.21 -23.13 10.52
N GLU A 265 -10.68 -24.23 11.04
CA GLU A 265 -11.46 -25.39 11.52
C GLU A 265 -12.00 -25.18 12.93
N ARG A 266 -11.45 -24.19 13.66
CA ARG A 266 -11.78 -23.90 15.06
C ARG A 266 -12.72 -22.72 15.25
N PHE A 267 -12.74 -21.79 14.29
CA PHE A 267 -13.51 -20.56 14.36
C PHE A 267 -14.50 -20.47 13.20
N ALA A 268 -15.77 -20.32 13.52
CA ALA A 268 -16.79 -19.99 12.54
C ALA A 268 -16.80 -18.47 12.31
N LEU A 269 -16.84 -18.06 11.05
CA LEU A 269 -16.89 -16.65 10.63
C LEU A 269 -18.16 -16.36 9.81
N PRO A 270 -19.36 -16.53 10.36
CA PRO A 270 -20.62 -16.45 9.61
C PRO A 270 -20.90 -15.05 9.05
N ALA A 271 -20.32 -14.02 9.66
CA ALA A 271 -20.46 -12.63 9.21
C ALA A 271 -19.60 -12.35 7.96
N LEU A 272 -18.47 -13.04 7.77
CA LEU A 272 -17.53 -12.76 6.70
C LEU A 272 -18.09 -13.16 5.33
N LYS A 273 -18.36 -12.16 4.49
CA LYS A 273 -19.03 -12.30 3.18
C LYS A 273 -18.11 -12.03 2.00
N LYS A 274 -17.14 -11.11 2.17
CA LYS A 274 -16.24 -10.67 1.10
C LYS A 274 -14.80 -10.71 1.58
N VAL A 275 -13.98 -11.44 0.84
CA VAL A 275 -12.56 -11.66 1.14
C VAL A 275 -11.76 -11.24 -0.09
N LEU A 276 -11.27 -10.01 -0.05
CA LEU A 276 -10.37 -9.47 -1.06
C LEU A 276 -8.93 -9.69 -0.63
N PHE A 277 -8.07 -9.98 -1.58
CA PHE A 277 -6.65 -10.10 -1.33
C PHE A 277 -5.84 -9.65 -2.54
N ALA A 278 -4.70 -9.03 -2.27
CA ALA A 278 -3.77 -8.53 -3.28
C ALA A 278 -2.34 -8.50 -2.75
N GLY A 279 -1.41 -8.15 -3.63
CA GLY A 279 -0.06 -7.80 -3.22
C GLY A 279 0.93 -8.95 -3.22
N GLU A 280 0.49 -10.19 -3.10
CA GLU A 280 1.36 -11.38 -3.10
C GLU A 280 0.69 -12.53 -3.86
N VAL A 281 1.50 -13.51 -4.29
CA VAL A 281 0.94 -14.77 -4.81
C VAL A 281 0.32 -15.54 -3.65
N PHE A 282 -0.94 -15.93 -3.80
CA PHE A 282 -1.66 -16.73 -2.81
C PHE A 282 -1.62 -18.21 -3.18
N PRO A 283 -0.93 -19.09 -2.41
CA PRO A 283 -0.90 -20.52 -2.71
C PRO A 283 -2.30 -21.13 -2.60
N MET A 284 -2.77 -21.80 -3.67
CA MET A 284 -4.14 -22.30 -3.78
C MET A 284 -4.55 -23.25 -2.65
N ARG A 285 -3.63 -24.08 -2.13
CA ARG A 285 -3.90 -24.97 -1.00
C ARG A 285 -4.45 -24.22 0.24
N HIS A 286 -3.94 -23.01 0.52
CA HIS A 286 -4.40 -22.18 1.65
C HIS A 286 -5.70 -21.46 1.31
N LEU A 287 -5.81 -20.95 0.08
CA LEU A 287 -7.04 -20.30 -0.40
C LEU A 287 -8.21 -21.28 -0.41
N ASN A 288 -7.98 -22.53 -0.83
CA ASN A 288 -8.99 -23.60 -0.79
C ASN A 288 -9.43 -23.95 0.66
N ARG A 289 -8.55 -23.86 1.66
CA ARG A 289 -8.94 -24.01 3.07
C ARG A 289 -9.88 -22.89 3.50
N TRP A 290 -9.58 -21.64 3.17
CA TRP A 290 -10.46 -20.50 3.42
C TRP A 290 -11.83 -20.68 2.75
N ARG A 291 -11.87 -21.08 1.47
CA ARG A 291 -13.12 -21.30 0.73
C ARG A 291 -13.97 -22.41 1.36
N ARG A 292 -13.35 -23.50 1.80
CA ARG A 292 -14.07 -24.60 2.50
C ARG A 292 -14.60 -24.16 3.87
N ALA A 293 -13.85 -23.34 4.60
CA ALA A 293 -14.26 -22.86 5.91
C ALA A 293 -15.39 -21.81 5.85
N ILE A 294 -15.45 -21.02 4.77
CA ILE A 294 -16.44 -19.96 4.58
C ILE A 294 -17.08 -20.07 3.18
N PRO A 295 -17.89 -21.11 2.92
CA PRO A 295 -18.42 -21.39 1.58
C PRO A 295 -19.40 -20.32 1.08
N GLY A 296 -19.94 -19.49 1.96
CA GLY A 296 -20.84 -18.38 1.61
C GLY A 296 -20.12 -17.06 1.30
N ALA A 297 -18.79 -16.99 1.40
CA ALA A 297 -18.04 -15.79 1.10
C ALA A 297 -17.59 -15.74 -0.37
N THR A 298 -17.57 -14.55 -0.93
CA THR A 298 -16.95 -14.27 -2.24
C THR A 298 -15.47 -13.98 -2.03
N PHE A 299 -14.61 -14.69 -2.75
CA PHE A 299 -13.15 -14.50 -2.74
C PHE A 299 -12.73 -13.81 -4.03
N ILE A 300 -11.92 -12.74 -3.89
CA ILE A 300 -11.52 -11.91 -5.03
C ILE A 300 -10.03 -11.65 -4.95
N ASN A 301 -9.30 -12.09 -5.99
CA ASN A 301 -7.90 -11.77 -6.20
C ASN A 301 -7.79 -10.45 -6.95
N LEU A 302 -7.07 -9.50 -6.41
CA LEU A 302 -6.80 -8.20 -7.00
C LEU A 302 -5.30 -8.06 -7.29
N TYR A 303 -4.96 -7.32 -8.32
CA TYR A 303 -3.56 -7.03 -8.65
C TYR A 303 -3.43 -5.60 -9.14
N GLY A 304 -2.47 -4.90 -8.57
CA GLY A 304 -2.02 -3.59 -9.00
C GLY A 304 -0.79 -3.10 -8.25
N PRO A 305 0.10 -2.33 -8.88
CA PRO A 305 1.06 -1.48 -8.18
C PRO A 305 0.41 -0.13 -7.84
N ILE A 306 0.94 0.55 -6.82
CA ILE A 306 0.41 1.85 -6.35
C ILE A 306 0.34 2.89 -7.47
N GLU A 307 1.25 2.80 -8.45
CA GLU A 307 1.34 3.69 -9.61
C GLU A 307 0.10 3.65 -10.53
N ILE A 308 -0.85 2.74 -10.27
CA ILE A 308 -2.12 2.64 -11.01
C ILE A 308 -3.35 2.76 -10.08
N THR A 309 -3.20 3.35 -8.92
CA THR A 309 -4.27 3.59 -7.94
C THR A 309 -4.96 2.31 -7.49
N VAL A 310 -4.43 1.66 -6.47
CA VAL A 310 -4.85 0.40 -5.83
C VAL A 310 -4.63 -0.80 -6.74
N ASP A 311 -5.60 -1.15 -7.62
CA ASP A 311 -5.52 -2.36 -8.44
C ASP A 311 -6.03 -2.10 -9.87
N CYS A 312 -5.49 -2.84 -10.84
CA CYS A 312 -5.86 -2.71 -12.25
C CYS A 312 -6.49 -3.96 -12.85
N THR A 313 -6.38 -5.10 -12.17
CA THR A 313 -7.06 -6.34 -12.55
C THR A 313 -7.70 -7.01 -11.35
N TYR A 314 -8.70 -7.85 -11.62
CA TYR A 314 -9.39 -8.61 -10.61
C TYR A 314 -9.82 -9.97 -11.13
N PHE A 315 -9.92 -10.94 -10.23
CA PHE A 315 -10.44 -12.26 -10.48
C PHE A 315 -11.38 -12.71 -9.36
N VAL A 316 -12.65 -12.88 -9.67
CA VAL A 316 -13.62 -13.48 -8.74
C VAL A 316 -13.48 -15.00 -8.83
N LEU A 317 -13.26 -15.66 -7.71
CA LEU A 317 -13.10 -17.12 -7.67
C LEU A 317 -14.46 -17.82 -7.85
N ASP A 318 -14.91 -17.93 -9.07
CA ASP A 318 -16.21 -18.46 -9.49
C ASP A 318 -16.20 -19.98 -9.82
N ARG A 319 -15.03 -20.61 -9.76
CA ARG A 319 -14.82 -22.03 -10.08
C ARG A 319 -13.90 -22.72 -9.08
N GLU A 320 -13.83 -24.04 -9.16
CA GLU A 320 -12.90 -24.84 -8.38
C GLU A 320 -11.49 -24.81 -8.97
N PHE A 321 -10.49 -24.87 -8.08
CA PHE A 321 -9.07 -24.94 -8.40
C PHE A 321 -8.43 -26.07 -7.59
N GLY A 322 -7.51 -26.80 -8.21
CA GLY A 322 -6.61 -27.70 -7.49
C GLY A 322 -5.63 -26.94 -6.59
N ASP A 323 -5.03 -27.65 -5.64
CA ASP A 323 -4.13 -27.03 -4.66
C ASP A 323 -2.83 -26.46 -5.28
N ASP A 324 -2.45 -26.96 -6.45
CA ASP A 324 -1.28 -26.55 -7.22
C ASP A 324 -1.61 -25.71 -8.46
N ASP A 325 -2.89 -25.42 -8.70
CA ASP A 325 -3.29 -24.63 -9.88
C ASP A 325 -2.80 -23.18 -9.73
N PRO A 326 -2.35 -22.55 -10.83
CA PRO A 326 -2.00 -21.13 -10.80
C PRO A 326 -3.25 -20.26 -10.74
N LEU A 327 -3.26 -19.29 -9.82
CA LEU A 327 -4.36 -18.34 -9.67
C LEU A 327 -4.19 -17.19 -10.66
N PRO A 328 -5.19 -16.90 -11.52
CA PRO A 328 -5.16 -15.71 -12.38
C PRO A 328 -5.18 -14.41 -11.56
N ILE A 329 -4.50 -13.37 -12.06
CA ILE A 329 -4.77 -11.99 -11.63
C ILE A 329 -5.99 -11.42 -12.36
N GLY A 330 -6.53 -12.16 -13.33
CA GLY A 330 -7.86 -12.01 -13.88
C GLY A 330 -7.97 -11.10 -15.09
N ILE A 331 -8.93 -10.21 -15.06
CA ILE A 331 -9.29 -9.31 -16.17
C ILE A 331 -9.11 -7.85 -15.74
N PRO A 332 -8.95 -6.92 -16.69
CA PRO A 332 -8.83 -5.49 -16.36
C PRO A 332 -10.06 -4.93 -15.64
N CYS A 333 -9.84 -4.04 -14.68
CA CYS A 333 -10.88 -3.17 -14.14
C CYS A 333 -11.47 -2.30 -15.25
N ARG A 334 -12.71 -1.84 -15.08
CA ARG A 334 -13.32 -0.92 -16.06
C ARG A 334 -12.46 0.34 -16.22
N ASN A 335 -12.42 0.88 -17.44
CA ASN A 335 -11.65 2.07 -17.80
C ASN A 335 -10.12 1.92 -17.62
N THR A 336 -9.68 0.68 -17.57
CA THR A 336 -8.26 0.29 -17.49
C THR A 336 -7.97 -0.70 -18.61
N GLU A 337 -6.84 -0.53 -19.30
CA GLU A 337 -6.37 -1.49 -20.29
C GLU A 337 -5.02 -2.06 -19.90
N ILE A 338 -4.89 -3.37 -20.04
CA ILE A 338 -3.65 -4.12 -19.82
C ILE A 338 -3.05 -4.51 -21.15
N LEU A 339 -1.87 -3.98 -21.42
CA LEU A 339 -1.03 -4.33 -22.56
C LEU A 339 0.07 -5.28 -22.07
N ILE A 340 0.19 -6.45 -22.69
CA ILE A 340 1.32 -7.35 -22.47
C ILE A 340 2.25 -7.16 -23.65
N LEU A 341 3.42 -6.55 -23.41
CA LEU A 341 4.35 -6.13 -24.46
C LEU A 341 5.61 -7.00 -24.46
N SER A 342 5.99 -7.47 -25.66
CA SER A 342 7.28 -8.13 -25.87
C SER A 342 8.45 -7.14 -25.68
N GLU A 343 9.69 -7.64 -25.74
CA GLU A 343 10.90 -6.80 -25.70
C GLU A 343 10.95 -5.82 -26.87
N ASP A 344 10.39 -6.17 -28.03
CA ASP A 344 10.27 -5.31 -29.21
C ASP A 344 9.06 -4.37 -29.18
N ASN A 345 8.39 -4.25 -28.03
CA ASN A 345 7.21 -3.40 -27.83
C ASN A 345 6.00 -3.75 -28.74
N ARG A 346 5.82 -5.00 -29.16
CA ARG A 346 4.61 -5.49 -29.80
C ARG A 346 3.66 -6.13 -28.78
N LEU A 347 2.39 -6.17 -29.07
CA LEU A 347 1.42 -6.92 -28.26
C LEU A 347 1.71 -8.42 -28.35
N CYS A 348 1.73 -9.08 -27.19
CA CYS A 348 1.85 -10.52 -27.06
C CYS A 348 0.53 -11.23 -27.37
N GLY A 349 0.62 -12.37 -28.04
CA GLY A 349 -0.52 -13.28 -28.25
C GLY A 349 -0.85 -14.11 -27.00
N VAL A 350 -1.88 -14.98 -27.12
CA VAL A 350 -2.25 -15.92 -26.05
C VAL A 350 -1.08 -16.87 -25.77
N GLY A 351 -0.75 -17.05 -24.48
CA GLY A 351 0.38 -17.87 -24.02
C GLY A 351 1.75 -17.21 -24.16
N GLU A 352 1.87 -16.05 -24.82
CA GLU A 352 3.11 -15.35 -25.02
C GLU A 352 3.43 -14.44 -23.83
N HIS A 353 4.64 -14.59 -23.26
CA HIS A 353 5.08 -13.83 -22.10
C HIS A 353 5.58 -12.45 -22.52
N GLY A 354 5.22 -11.43 -21.77
CA GLY A 354 5.70 -10.05 -21.97
C GLY A 354 5.60 -9.21 -20.70
N GLU A 355 6.02 -7.95 -20.81
CA GLU A 355 5.86 -7.01 -19.71
C GLU A 355 4.42 -6.55 -19.62
N LEU A 356 3.85 -6.60 -18.41
CA LEU A 356 2.55 -6.04 -18.12
C LEU A 356 2.66 -4.51 -18.06
N CYS A 357 1.95 -3.83 -18.94
CA CYS A 357 1.83 -2.38 -18.98
C CYS A 357 0.38 -1.98 -18.79
N VAL A 358 0.15 -0.85 -18.13
CA VAL A 358 -1.20 -0.40 -17.78
C VAL A 358 -1.45 0.99 -18.35
N ARG A 359 -2.62 1.20 -18.94
CA ARG A 359 -3.13 2.53 -19.30
C ARG A 359 -4.55 2.72 -18.81
N GLY A 360 -4.94 3.97 -18.59
CA GLY A 360 -6.28 4.35 -18.13
C GLY A 360 -6.25 5.53 -17.19
N THR A 361 -7.40 5.89 -16.66
CA THR A 361 -7.56 7.02 -15.73
C THR A 361 -7.01 6.75 -14.34
N SER A 362 -6.79 5.48 -13.99
CA SER A 362 -6.20 5.05 -12.72
C SER A 362 -4.69 5.30 -12.59
N LEU A 363 -4.01 5.75 -13.67
CA LEU A 363 -2.59 6.08 -13.60
C LEU A 363 -2.32 7.18 -12.57
N ALA A 364 -1.30 6.98 -11.74
CA ALA A 364 -0.78 8.01 -10.85
C ALA A 364 -0.22 9.20 -11.65
N LEU A 365 -0.13 10.36 -11.00
CA LEU A 365 0.47 11.57 -11.58
C LEU A 365 2.00 11.43 -11.74
N GLY A 366 2.58 10.39 -11.19
CA GLY A 366 4.02 10.11 -11.20
C GLY A 366 4.61 10.13 -9.80
N TYR A 367 5.94 10.23 -9.74
CA TYR A 367 6.68 10.32 -8.50
C TYR A 367 6.87 11.79 -8.08
N TRP A 368 6.49 12.11 -6.87
CA TRP A 368 6.58 13.47 -6.33
C TRP A 368 8.02 13.98 -6.32
N ASN A 369 8.24 15.16 -6.90
CA ASN A 369 9.56 15.80 -7.06
C ASN A 369 10.62 14.94 -7.79
N ASP A 370 10.20 13.93 -8.58
CA ASP A 370 11.13 13.08 -9.33
C ASP A 370 10.65 12.84 -10.78
N PRO A 371 10.70 13.89 -11.64
CA PRO A 371 10.27 13.79 -13.03
C PRO A 371 11.13 12.83 -13.86
N GLU A 372 12.40 12.64 -13.51
CA GLU A 372 13.29 11.73 -14.23
C GLU A 372 12.89 10.27 -14.03
N LYS A 373 12.59 9.87 -12.78
CA LYS A 373 12.06 8.51 -12.52
C LYS A 373 10.66 8.35 -13.09
N THR A 374 9.83 9.38 -13.03
CA THR A 374 8.49 9.36 -13.63
C THR A 374 8.58 9.04 -15.12
N ALA A 375 9.39 9.77 -15.86
CA ALA A 375 9.56 9.59 -17.31
C ALA A 375 10.12 8.20 -17.72
N LYS A 376 10.78 7.48 -16.81
CA LYS A 376 11.31 6.13 -17.09
C LYS A 376 10.25 5.05 -17.12
N VAL A 377 9.15 5.23 -16.38
CA VAL A 377 8.12 4.20 -16.21
C VAL A 377 6.74 4.62 -16.71
N PHE A 378 6.44 5.90 -16.72
CA PHE A 378 5.26 6.47 -17.39
C PHE A 378 5.69 6.97 -18.76
N VAL A 379 5.52 6.12 -19.76
CA VAL A 379 6.06 6.34 -21.11
C VAL A 379 4.93 6.46 -22.13
N GLN A 380 5.24 7.04 -23.29
CA GLN A 380 4.32 7.01 -24.42
C GLN A 380 4.00 5.55 -24.79
N ASN A 381 2.71 5.25 -25.03
CA ASN A 381 2.29 3.96 -25.56
C ASN A 381 3.08 3.64 -26.83
N PRO A 382 3.89 2.54 -26.83
CA PRO A 382 4.74 2.23 -27.97
C PRO A 382 3.99 1.73 -29.21
N LEU A 383 2.70 1.43 -29.08
CA LEU A 383 1.91 0.91 -30.18
C LEU A 383 1.44 2.01 -31.17
N HIS A 384 1.55 3.28 -30.78
CA HIS A 384 1.25 4.42 -31.63
C HIS A 384 1.91 5.72 -31.13
N SER A 385 1.92 6.72 -32.00
CA SER A 385 2.44 8.06 -31.70
C SER A 385 1.47 9.18 -32.10
N SER A 386 0.20 8.84 -32.33
CA SER A 386 -0.77 9.79 -32.91
C SER A 386 -1.20 10.89 -31.93
N TYR A 387 -1.15 10.61 -30.63
CA TYR A 387 -1.48 11.53 -29.54
C TYR A 387 -0.75 11.09 -28.25
N ALA A 388 -0.73 11.95 -27.25
CA ALA A 388 -0.15 11.63 -25.95
C ALA A 388 -1.02 10.57 -25.23
N ASP A 389 -0.50 9.35 -25.12
CA ASP A 389 -1.15 8.20 -24.50
C ASP A 389 -0.14 7.52 -23.59
N LEU A 390 -0.24 7.76 -22.28
CA LEU A 390 0.72 7.23 -21.31
C LEU A 390 0.36 5.81 -20.90
N VAL A 391 1.40 4.98 -20.81
CA VAL A 391 1.35 3.67 -20.18
C VAL A 391 2.33 3.62 -19.01
N TYR A 392 1.94 2.96 -17.93
CA TYR A 392 2.84 2.61 -16.84
C TYR A 392 3.47 1.24 -17.10
N ARG A 393 4.78 1.16 -17.13
CA ARG A 393 5.56 -0.09 -17.22
C ARG A 393 5.77 -0.65 -15.81
N THR A 394 5.14 -1.79 -15.52
CA THR A 394 5.14 -2.35 -14.16
C THR A 394 6.45 -3.03 -13.79
N GLY A 395 7.22 -3.51 -14.77
CA GLY A 395 8.33 -4.42 -14.56
C GLY A 395 7.90 -5.86 -14.23
N ASP A 396 6.60 -6.14 -14.25
CA ASP A 396 6.05 -7.48 -14.05
C ASP A 396 5.92 -8.22 -15.38
N THR A 397 6.23 -9.52 -15.39
CA THR A 397 6.02 -10.42 -16.52
C THR A 397 4.69 -11.13 -16.38
N ALA A 398 3.90 -11.14 -17.43
CA ALA A 398 2.59 -11.77 -17.49
C ALA A 398 2.31 -12.38 -18.86
N PHE A 399 1.25 -13.18 -18.97
CA PHE A 399 0.69 -13.66 -20.24
C PHE A 399 -0.84 -13.75 -20.14
N ARG A 400 -1.53 -13.84 -21.29
CA ARG A 400 -2.95 -14.18 -21.35
C ARG A 400 -3.11 -15.67 -21.57
N ASN A 401 -3.95 -16.34 -20.77
CA ASN A 401 -4.32 -17.72 -21.01
C ASN A 401 -5.43 -17.84 -22.09
N GLU A 402 -5.82 -19.06 -22.45
CA GLU A 402 -6.85 -19.33 -23.45
C GLU A 402 -8.25 -18.79 -23.07
N ARG A 403 -8.49 -18.49 -21.78
CA ARG A 403 -9.73 -17.88 -21.28
C ARG A 403 -9.69 -16.36 -21.32
N GLY A 404 -8.59 -15.77 -21.80
CA GLY A 404 -8.37 -14.32 -21.80
C GLY A 404 -7.98 -13.74 -20.44
N GLU A 405 -7.80 -14.58 -19.41
CA GLU A 405 -7.38 -14.15 -18.08
C GLU A 405 -5.87 -13.87 -18.06
N ILE A 406 -5.47 -12.88 -17.30
CA ILE A 406 -4.06 -12.50 -17.14
C ILE A 406 -3.44 -13.36 -16.04
N MET A 407 -2.30 -13.95 -16.37
CA MET A 407 -1.50 -14.79 -15.49
C MET A 407 -0.22 -14.06 -15.13
N PHE A 408 0.02 -13.85 -13.83
CA PHE A 408 1.27 -13.29 -13.33
C PHE A 408 2.37 -14.37 -13.33
N VAL A 409 3.55 -14.02 -13.82
CA VAL A 409 4.70 -14.95 -13.90
C VAL A 409 5.78 -14.58 -12.87
N GLY A 410 6.09 -13.30 -12.75
CA GLY A 410 7.16 -12.81 -11.87
C GLY A 410 7.60 -11.41 -12.21
N ARG A 411 8.72 -10.98 -11.63
CA ARG A 411 9.31 -9.67 -11.90
C ARG A 411 10.56 -9.77 -12.76
N LYS A 412 10.78 -8.74 -13.57
CA LYS A 412 12.02 -8.56 -14.35
C LYS A 412 13.19 -8.03 -13.50
N ASP A 413 12.90 -7.38 -12.37
CA ASP A 413 13.86 -6.74 -11.48
C ASP A 413 13.99 -7.46 -10.12
N SER A 414 14.78 -6.88 -9.21
CA SER A 414 15.03 -7.40 -7.87
C SER A 414 14.02 -6.91 -6.82
N GLN A 415 12.91 -6.35 -7.23
CA GLN A 415 11.85 -5.93 -6.33
C GLN A 415 11.07 -7.15 -5.84
N ILE A 416 10.75 -7.15 -4.55
CA ILE A 416 10.00 -8.23 -3.90
C ILE A 416 8.76 -7.68 -3.19
N LYS A 417 7.83 -8.59 -2.89
CA LYS A 417 6.76 -8.37 -1.92
C LYS A 417 7.00 -9.30 -0.72
N HIS A 418 7.19 -8.70 0.46
CA HIS A 418 7.49 -9.41 1.70
C HIS A 418 6.57 -8.94 2.81
N LEU A 419 5.73 -9.83 3.32
CA LEU A 419 4.73 -9.54 4.36
C LEU A 419 3.81 -8.34 3.99
N GLY A 420 3.46 -8.22 2.71
CA GLY A 420 2.66 -7.12 2.17
C GLY A 420 3.45 -5.86 1.80
N TYR A 421 4.71 -5.76 2.21
CA TYR A 421 5.56 -4.61 1.88
C TYR A 421 6.25 -4.80 0.54
N ARG A 422 6.22 -3.75 -0.29
CA ARG A 422 6.99 -3.66 -1.53
C ARG A 422 8.41 -3.22 -1.20
N ILE A 423 9.40 -4.06 -1.45
CA ILE A 423 10.80 -3.86 -1.07
C ILE A 423 11.69 -3.93 -2.31
N GLU A 424 12.50 -2.91 -2.52
CA GLU A 424 13.63 -2.96 -3.43
C GLU A 424 14.83 -3.58 -2.72
N LEU A 425 15.27 -4.77 -3.14
CA LEU A 425 16.46 -5.40 -2.53
C LEU A 425 17.70 -4.51 -2.66
N SER A 426 17.79 -3.72 -3.71
CA SER A 426 18.84 -2.73 -3.91
C SER A 426 18.85 -1.61 -2.86
N GLU A 427 17.70 -1.27 -2.24
CA GLU A 427 17.66 -0.32 -1.11
C GLU A 427 18.42 -0.89 0.09
N ILE A 428 18.24 -2.17 0.38
CA ILE A 428 18.94 -2.86 1.47
C ILE A 428 20.44 -2.90 1.15
N GLU A 429 20.81 -3.33 -0.07
CA GLU A 429 22.20 -3.40 -0.52
C GLU A 429 22.92 -2.06 -0.43
N HIS A 430 22.23 -0.97 -0.81
CA HIS A 430 22.80 0.38 -0.72
C HIS A 430 23.12 0.79 0.72
N GLN A 431 22.33 0.37 1.70
CA GLN A 431 22.64 0.64 3.11
C GLN A 431 23.75 -0.27 3.63
N ILE A 432 23.82 -1.51 3.18
CA ILE A 432 24.87 -2.46 3.55
C ILE A 432 26.25 -1.98 3.10
N LEU A 433 26.37 -1.45 1.89
CA LEU A 433 27.62 -0.91 1.34
C LEU A 433 28.15 0.35 2.06
N ARG A 434 27.37 0.92 2.99
CA ARG A 434 27.80 2.04 3.84
C ARG A 434 28.37 1.59 5.18
N ILE A 435 28.29 0.30 5.48
CA ILE A 435 28.78 -0.26 6.74
C ILE A 435 30.30 -0.44 6.61
N GLU A 436 31.04 0.15 7.53
CA GLU A 436 32.50 0.02 7.58
C GLU A 436 32.93 -1.46 7.66
N GLY A 437 33.90 -1.83 6.83
CA GLY A 437 34.41 -3.20 6.73
C GLY A 437 33.66 -4.11 5.76
N ILE A 438 32.61 -3.63 5.10
CA ILE A 438 31.90 -4.37 4.03
C ILE A 438 32.39 -3.88 2.66
N ALA A 439 33.03 -4.77 1.91
CA ALA A 439 33.52 -4.50 0.56
C ALA A 439 32.40 -4.60 -0.49
N ASN A 440 31.50 -5.56 -0.32
CA ASN A 440 30.39 -5.79 -1.26
C ASN A 440 29.24 -6.54 -0.58
N GLY A 441 28.03 -6.47 -1.16
CA GLY A 441 26.85 -7.16 -0.61
C GLY A 441 25.77 -7.40 -1.66
N CYS A 442 25.15 -8.56 -1.58
CA CYS A 442 24.03 -8.94 -2.43
C CYS A 442 22.92 -9.55 -1.59
N VAL A 443 21.71 -9.06 -1.77
CA VAL A 443 20.52 -9.54 -1.06
C VAL A 443 19.67 -10.36 -2.02
N VAL A 444 19.29 -11.55 -1.58
CA VAL A 444 18.34 -12.42 -2.30
C VAL A 444 17.13 -12.73 -1.44
N TYR A 445 16.04 -13.11 -2.08
CA TYR A 445 14.79 -13.42 -1.41
C TYR A 445 14.30 -14.82 -1.70
N ASN A 446 14.16 -15.61 -0.63
CA ASN A 446 13.52 -16.92 -0.71
C ASN A 446 11.99 -16.75 -0.57
N SER A 447 11.28 -16.83 -1.68
CA SER A 447 9.82 -16.65 -1.72
C SER A 447 9.04 -17.76 -1.00
N THR A 448 9.59 -18.98 -0.93
CA THR A 448 8.97 -20.13 -0.25
C THR A 448 8.99 -19.97 1.26
N ARG A 449 10.11 -19.49 1.81
CA ARG A 449 10.30 -19.28 3.26
C ARG A 449 9.97 -17.87 3.72
N LYS A 450 9.77 -16.96 2.78
CA LYS A 450 9.59 -15.52 3.04
C LYS A 450 10.81 -14.94 3.78
N GLU A 451 12.03 -15.27 3.33
CA GLU A 451 13.29 -14.88 3.97
C GLU A 451 14.12 -13.97 3.07
N ILE A 452 14.61 -12.88 3.67
CA ILE A 452 15.60 -12.00 3.05
C ILE A 452 16.98 -12.47 3.51
N THR A 453 17.85 -12.83 2.57
CA THR A 453 19.19 -13.37 2.83
C THR A 453 20.25 -12.43 2.29
N LEU A 454 21.22 -12.07 3.12
CA LEU A 454 22.38 -11.27 2.74
C LEU A 454 23.62 -12.16 2.56
N PHE A 455 24.27 -12.04 1.40
CA PHE A 455 25.65 -12.49 1.16
C PHE A 455 26.54 -11.26 1.09
N TYR A 456 27.69 -11.26 1.80
CA TYR A 456 28.57 -10.09 1.84
C TYR A 456 30.05 -10.46 1.88
N GLU A 457 30.86 -9.62 1.28
CA GLU A 457 32.32 -9.64 1.30
C GLU A 457 32.82 -8.62 2.33
N THR A 458 33.90 -8.93 3.04
CA THR A 458 34.49 -8.04 4.06
C THR A 458 35.87 -7.51 3.65
N GLU A 459 36.24 -6.33 4.13
CA GLU A 459 37.54 -5.69 3.91
C GLU A 459 38.56 -6.15 4.96
N GLY A 460 39.08 -7.39 4.84
CA GLY A 460 40.22 -7.85 5.63
C GLY A 460 39.97 -8.16 7.11
N HIS A 461 38.75 -7.97 7.62
CA HIS A 461 38.32 -8.35 8.97
C HIS A 461 36.84 -8.77 8.98
N ASP A 462 36.51 -9.67 9.88
CA ASP A 462 35.15 -10.18 9.99
C ASP A 462 34.17 -9.12 10.52
N VAL A 463 33.07 -8.90 9.81
CA VAL A 463 31.93 -8.09 10.27
C VAL A 463 30.80 -9.01 10.72
N ALA A 464 30.53 -9.01 12.03
CA ALA A 464 29.52 -9.89 12.60
C ALA A 464 28.10 -9.46 12.17
N PRO A 465 27.15 -10.42 11.95
CA PRO A 465 25.75 -10.12 11.63
C PRO A 465 25.06 -9.14 12.59
N ALA A 466 25.47 -9.13 13.86
CA ALA A 466 24.94 -8.20 14.87
C ALA A 466 25.28 -6.74 14.56
N VAL A 467 26.49 -6.46 14.04
CA VAL A 467 26.92 -5.11 13.63
C VAL A 467 26.09 -4.65 12.43
N ILE A 468 25.91 -5.53 11.45
CA ILE A 468 25.08 -5.24 10.27
C ILE A 468 23.63 -4.93 10.67
N ARG A 469 23.04 -5.78 11.54
CA ARG A 469 21.67 -5.57 12.04
C ARG A 469 21.54 -4.24 12.78
N GLN A 470 22.49 -3.89 13.61
CA GLN A 470 22.49 -2.63 14.35
C GLN A 470 22.51 -1.44 13.39
N ALA A 471 23.43 -1.44 12.42
CA ALA A 471 23.53 -0.37 11.42
C ALA A 471 22.25 -0.23 10.58
N LEU A 472 21.68 -1.35 10.14
CA LEU A 472 20.43 -1.34 9.38
C LEU A 472 19.24 -0.84 10.22
N SER A 473 19.23 -1.08 11.54
CA SER A 473 18.14 -0.65 12.43
C SER A 473 17.99 0.87 12.53
N GLU A 474 19.03 1.60 12.23
CA GLU A 474 19.02 3.07 12.24
C GLU A 474 18.43 3.70 10.97
N VAL A 475 18.38 2.94 9.87
CA VAL A 475 18.05 3.47 8.53
C VAL A 475 16.92 2.73 7.82
N LEU A 476 16.67 1.45 8.13
CA LEU A 476 15.65 0.63 7.49
C LEU A 476 14.60 0.12 8.49
N PRO A 477 13.33 0.04 8.10
CA PRO A 477 12.28 -0.62 8.87
C PRO A 477 12.60 -2.11 9.07
N LYS A 478 12.13 -2.68 10.17
CA LYS A 478 12.42 -4.07 10.56
C LYS A 478 12.04 -5.11 9.49
N TYR A 479 10.96 -4.88 8.75
CA TYR A 479 10.52 -5.80 7.69
C TYR A 479 11.48 -5.88 6.49
N MET A 480 12.45 -4.97 6.38
CA MET A 480 13.50 -4.98 5.34
C MET A 480 14.80 -5.64 5.80
N TRP A 481 14.92 -6.03 7.06
CA TRP A 481 16.19 -6.59 7.56
C TRP A 481 16.39 -8.02 7.08
N PRO A 482 17.61 -8.35 6.60
CA PRO A 482 17.96 -9.74 6.35
C PRO A 482 17.79 -10.59 7.61
N THR A 483 17.25 -11.78 7.43
CA THR A 483 17.12 -12.77 8.50
C THR A 483 18.31 -13.73 8.53
N MET A 484 18.89 -13.98 7.33
CA MET A 484 20.06 -14.85 7.15
C MET A 484 21.26 -14.02 6.62
N PHE A 485 22.46 -14.35 7.11
CA PHE A 485 23.69 -13.62 6.81
C PHE A 485 24.80 -14.61 6.50
N TYR A 486 25.44 -14.46 5.34
CA TYR A 486 26.56 -15.30 4.89
C TYR A 486 27.74 -14.43 4.47
N ALA A 487 28.81 -14.42 5.26
CA ALA A 487 30.10 -13.89 4.83
C ALA A 487 30.68 -14.83 3.76
N VAL A 488 31.12 -14.28 2.66
CA VAL A 488 31.74 -15.03 1.55
C VAL A 488 33.05 -14.38 1.15
N ALA A 489 34.00 -15.20 0.69
CA ALA A 489 35.28 -14.68 0.20
C ALA A 489 35.11 -13.85 -1.07
N GLU A 490 34.20 -14.28 -1.95
CA GLU A 490 33.87 -13.60 -3.20
C GLU A 490 32.42 -13.92 -3.61
N LEU A 491 31.68 -12.90 -4.05
CA LEU A 491 30.34 -13.04 -4.61
C LEU A 491 30.43 -13.62 -6.04
N PRO A 492 29.65 -14.66 -6.38
CA PRO A 492 29.63 -15.23 -7.71
C PRO A 492 29.22 -14.18 -8.75
N ARG A 493 29.87 -14.23 -9.91
CA ARG A 493 29.58 -13.32 -11.01
C ARG A 493 29.13 -14.08 -12.24
N ASN A 494 28.15 -13.54 -12.94
CA ASN A 494 27.72 -14.05 -14.23
C ASN A 494 28.74 -13.71 -15.34
N PRO A 495 28.61 -14.26 -16.57
CA PRO A 495 29.53 -13.98 -17.68
C PRO A 495 29.70 -12.49 -18.03
N ASN A 496 28.73 -11.65 -17.65
CA ASN A 496 28.80 -10.19 -17.87
C ASN A 496 29.47 -9.43 -16.70
N GLY A 497 30.08 -10.13 -15.73
CA GLY A 497 30.75 -9.54 -14.58
C GLY A 497 29.85 -9.03 -13.47
N LYS A 498 28.52 -9.17 -13.58
CA LYS A 498 27.56 -8.79 -12.54
C LYS A 498 27.40 -9.92 -11.52
N VAL A 499 27.06 -9.58 -10.27
CA VAL A 499 26.76 -10.56 -9.23
C VAL A 499 25.63 -11.50 -9.69
N ASP A 500 25.88 -12.80 -9.61
CA ASP A 500 24.94 -13.84 -9.98
C ASP A 500 23.96 -14.14 -8.82
N ARG A 501 22.84 -13.41 -8.81
CA ARG A 501 21.79 -13.57 -7.80
C ARG A 501 21.13 -14.94 -7.85
N GLN A 502 21.06 -15.59 -9.02
CA GLN A 502 20.45 -16.92 -9.14
C GLN A 502 21.32 -17.97 -8.45
N ALA A 503 22.63 -17.91 -8.65
CA ALA A 503 23.57 -18.79 -7.96
C ALA A 503 23.52 -18.58 -6.43
N LEU A 504 23.42 -17.33 -5.96
CA LEU A 504 23.27 -17.03 -4.54
C LEU A 504 21.93 -17.52 -3.97
N LEU A 505 20.85 -17.38 -4.72
CA LEU A 505 19.54 -17.90 -4.29
C LEU A 505 19.54 -19.42 -4.21
N ALA A 506 20.12 -20.12 -5.20
CA ALA A 506 20.30 -21.57 -5.15
C ALA A 506 21.08 -22.00 -3.90
N ARG A 507 22.20 -21.32 -3.59
CA ARG A 507 22.99 -21.55 -2.38
C ARG A 507 22.18 -21.32 -1.09
N ALA A 508 21.37 -20.26 -1.03
CA ALA A 508 20.48 -20.01 0.12
C ALA A 508 19.44 -21.13 0.31
N LEU A 509 19.00 -21.78 -0.78
CA LEU A 509 18.06 -22.91 -0.73
C LEU A 509 18.73 -24.24 -0.32
N GLU A 510 20.02 -24.41 -0.60
CA GLU A 510 20.78 -25.64 -0.32
C GLU A 510 21.31 -25.70 1.11
N THR A 511 21.74 -24.58 1.67
CA THR A 511 22.38 -24.52 3.03
C THR A 511 21.48 -25.04 4.14
N ASP A 512 20.21 -25.25 3.86
CA ASP A 512 19.20 -25.76 4.81
C ASP A 512 18.87 -27.24 4.65
N ARG A 513 19.52 -27.97 3.76
CA ARG A 513 19.36 -29.43 3.62
C ARG A 513 20.42 -30.23 4.40
N ALA A 514 21.38 -29.55 5.00
CA ALA A 514 22.41 -30.07 5.85
C ALA A 514 22.16 -29.75 7.34
#